data_98979b5172cd7582ae9af0111c97a070
#
_entry.id   98979b5172cd7582ae9af0111c97a070
#
_cell.length_a   1.000
_cell.length_b   1.000
_cell.length_c   1.000
_cell.angle_alpha   90.00
_cell.angle_beta   90.00
_cell.angle_gamma   90.00
#
_symmetry.space_group_name_H-M   'P 1'
#
loop_
_entity.id
_entity.type
_entity.pdbx_description
1 polymer ?
#
loop_
_entity_poly.entity_id
_entity_poly.type
_entity_poly.pdbx_seq_one_letter_code
_entity_poly.pdbx_strand_id
1 'polypeptide(L)'
;MNLARIVLFVAVSLADAILILKMSPAAAAELITDIAPPPLQAENAGHPRDGYVWAPGHWDWNGQSYRWVSGSWIVQHGRARWIADAWEPLGSQWRYVPGHWER
;
A
#
# COMPACT_ATOMS: atom_id res chain seq x y z
N MET A 1 26.11 14.30 39.93
CA MET A 1 26.62 14.06 38.62
C MET A 1 26.04 12.80 37.95
N ASN A 2 26.00 11.73 38.70
CA ASN A 2 25.47 10.50 38.10
C ASN A 2 23.98 10.57 37.78
N LEU A 3 23.24 11.31 38.59
CA LEU A 3 21.79 11.49 38.35
C LEU A 3 21.52 12.28 37.09
N ALA A 4 22.34 13.27 36.78
CA ALA A 4 22.16 14.08 35.61
C ALA A 4 22.40 13.23 34.35
N ARG A 5 23.36 12.34 34.39
CA ARG A 5 23.61 11.44 33.27
C ARG A 5 22.46 10.49 33.00
N ILE A 6 21.86 9.98 34.07
CA ILE A 6 20.74 9.06 33.95
C ILE A 6 19.54 9.74 33.31
N VAL A 7 19.23 10.96 33.77
CA VAL A 7 18.14 11.73 33.20
C VAL A 7 18.31 12.00 31.73
N LEU A 8 19.51 12.39 31.35
CA LEU A 8 19.81 12.66 29.94
C LEU A 8 19.62 11.41 29.06
N PHE A 9 20.05 10.28 29.56
CA PHE A 9 19.91 9.03 28.85
C PHE A 9 18.45 8.66 28.60
N VAL A 10 17.62 8.83 29.60
CA VAL A 10 16.19 8.54 29.48
C VAL A 10 15.52 9.45 28.46
N ALA A 11 15.88 10.72 28.43
CA ALA A 11 15.31 11.66 27.47
C ALA A 11 15.63 11.28 26.05
N VAL A 12 16.85 10.87 25.77
CA VAL A 12 17.25 10.42 24.45
C VAL A 12 16.45 9.19 24.02
N SER A 13 16.27 8.27 24.93
CA SER A 13 15.53 7.04 24.66
C SER A 13 14.09 7.33 24.25
N LEU A 14 13.43 8.25 24.92
CA LEU A 14 12.06 8.61 24.60
C LEU A 14 11.95 9.29 23.24
N ALA A 15 12.90 10.16 22.92
CA ALA A 15 12.89 10.82 21.64
C ALA A 15 13.05 9.83 20.49
N ASP A 16 13.94 8.87 20.64
CA ASP A 16 14.15 7.84 19.64
C ASP A 16 12.90 6.99 19.43
N ALA A 17 12.21 6.64 20.49
CA ALA A 17 10.99 5.85 20.40
C ALA A 17 9.90 6.59 19.62
N ILE A 18 9.76 7.89 19.85
CA ILE A 18 8.76 8.69 19.13
C ILE A 18 9.07 8.76 17.64
N LEU A 19 10.34 8.94 17.29
CA LEU A 19 10.75 8.99 15.88
C LEU A 19 10.45 7.68 15.16
N ILE A 20 10.73 6.56 15.80
CA ILE A 20 10.46 5.25 15.21
C ILE A 20 8.98 5.09 14.93
N LEU A 21 8.11 5.48 15.85
CA LEU A 21 6.67 5.36 15.68
C LEU A 21 6.16 6.19 14.49
N LYS A 22 6.71 7.37 14.26
CA LYS A 22 6.28 8.23 13.16
C LYS A 22 6.65 7.67 11.81
N MET A 23 7.74 6.96 11.70
CA MET A 23 8.26 6.49 10.43
C MET A 23 7.80 5.08 10.06
N SER A 24 7.49 4.25 11.02
CA SER A 24 7.17 2.85 10.80
C SER A 24 6.06 2.60 9.79
N PRO A 25 4.90 3.26 9.85
CA PRO A 25 3.81 2.94 8.93
C PRO A 25 4.19 3.10 7.47
N ALA A 26 4.90 4.17 7.14
CA ALA A 26 5.27 4.43 5.76
C ALA A 26 6.30 3.44 5.26
N ALA A 27 7.30 3.12 6.09
CA ALA A 27 8.36 2.21 5.71
C ALA A 27 7.85 0.78 5.54
N ALA A 28 6.84 0.38 6.32
CA ALA A 28 6.34 -0.98 6.31
C ALA A 28 5.34 -1.26 5.19
N ALA A 29 4.90 -0.23 4.46
CA ALA A 29 3.82 -0.39 3.49
C ALA A 29 4.27 -0.96 2.15
N GLU A 30 5.56 -1.01 1.87
CA GLU A 30 6.06 -1.45 0.58
C GLU A 30 6.11 -2.96 0.49
N LEU A 31 5.52 -3.52 -0.58
CA LEU A 31 5.45 -4.96 -0.81
C LEU A 31 6.22 -5.30 -2.08
N ILE A 32 7.22 -6.15 -1.95
CA ILE A 32 8.11 -6.52 -3.05
C ILE A 32 8.22 -8.03 -3.12
N THR A 33 8.22 -8.57 -4.34
CA THR A 33 8.39 -10.00 -4.58
C THR A 33 9.33 -10.24 -5.75
N ASP A 34 9.95 -11.41 -5.78
CA ASP A 34 10.82 -11.84 -6.88
C ASP A 34 10.06 -12.47 -8.02
N ILE A 35 8.78 -12.76 -7.85
CA ILE A 35 7.98 -13.51 -8.82
C ILE A 35 7.06 -12.56 -9.56
N ALA A 36 7.13 -12.60 -10.90
CA ALA A 36 6.26 -11.77 -11.73
C ALA A 36 4.80 -12.13 -11.53
N PRO A 37 3.90 -11.13 -11.48
CA PRO A 37 2.48 -11.41 -11.37
C PRO A 37 1.94 -12.09 -12.62
N PRO A 38 0.91 -12.94 -12.47
CA PRO A 38 0.22 -13.49 -13.64
C PRO A 38 -0.49 -12.38 -14.43
N PRO A 39 -0.90 -12.66 -15.68
CA PRO A 39 -1.73 -11.72 -16.42
C PRO A 39 -3.02 -11.40 -15.65
N LEU A 40 -3.51 -10.17 -15.80
CA LEU A 40 -4.74 -9.76 -15.17
C LEU A 40 -5.90 -10.62 -15.67
N GLN A 41 -6.82 -10.97 -14.77
CA GLN A 41 -8.01 -11.73 -15.13
C GLN A 41 -9.05 -10.78 -15.72
N ALA A 42 -9.76 -11.27 -16.73
CA ALA A 42 -10.87 -10.52 -17.31
C ALA A 42 -12.05 -10.52 -16.33
N GLU A 43 -12.69 -9.36 -16.21
CA GLU A 43 -13.85 -9.21 -15.33
C GLU A 43 -14.94 -8.45 -16.05
N ASN A 44 -16.19 -8.74 -15.70
CA ASN A 44 -17.35 -8.01 -16.20
C ASN A 44 -17.92 -7.15 -15.08
N ALA A 45 -17.71 -5.84 -15.18
CA ALA A 45 -18.21 -4.90 -14.19
C ALA A 45 -19.72 -4.68 -14.28
N GLY A 46 -20.34 -5.08 -15.41
CA GLY A 46 -21.73 -4.80 -15.68
C GLY A 46 -21.94 -3.36 -16.14
N HIS A 47 -23.14 -2.84 -15.87
CA HIS A 47 -23.48 -1.48 -16.29
C HIS A 47 -22.90 -0.45 -15.34
N PRO A 48 -22.49 0.73 -15.87
CA PRO A 48 -22.03 1.81 -15.02
C PRO A 48 -23.05 2.19 -13.95
N ARG A 49 -22.55 2.61 -12.79
CA ARG A 49 -23.36 3.05 -11.66
C ARG A 49 -23.12 4.51 -11.38
N ASP A 50 -24.17 5.31 -11.33
CA ASP A 50 -24.05 6.74 -11.02
C ASP A 50 -23.45 6.92 -9.62
N GLY A 51 -22.45 7.80 -9.52
CA GLY A 51 -21.79 8.08 -8.26
C GLY A 51 -20.73 7.06 -7.85
N TYR A 52 -20.48 6.07 -8.71
CA TYR A 52 -19.48 5.03 -8.43
C TYR A 52 -18.50 4.91 -9.57
N VAL A 53 -17.33 4.36 -9.26
CA VAL A 53 -16.33 4.02 -10.27
C VAL A 53 -15.91 2.58 -10.07
N TRP A 54 -15.60 1.91 -11.18
CA TRP A 54 -15.14 0.52 -11.11
C TRP A 54 -13.67 0.48 -10.71
N ALA A 55 -13.38 -0.20 -9.60
CA ALA A 55 -12.01 -0.50 -9.18
C ALA A 55 -11.69 -1.90 -9.68
N PRO A 56 -10.85 -2.04 -10.72
CA PRO A 56 -10.54 -3.37 -11.28
C PRO A 56 -9.92 -4.28 -10.25
N GLY A 57 -10.11 -5.58 -10.46
CA GLY A 57 -9.43 -6.58 -9.65
C GLY A 57 -7.93 -6.56 -9.84
N HIS A 58 -7.23 -7.19 -8.95
CA HIS A 58 -5.77 -7.20 -8.97
C HIS A 58 -5.23 -8.44 -8.27
N TRP A 59 -3.94 -8.68 -8.45
CA TRP A 59 -3.26 -9.75 -7.76
C TRP A 59 -2.74 -9.27 -6.41
N ASP A 60 -2.99 -10.06 -5.39
CA ASP A 60 -2.47 -9.85 -4.05
C ASP A 60 -1.38 -10.90 -3.79
N TRP A 61 -0.37 -10.55 -3.00
CA TRP A 61 0.74 -11.43 -2.67
C TRP A 61 0.70 -11.75 -1.18
N ASN A 62 0.64 -13.05 -0.85
CA ASN A 62 0.54 -13.49 0.54
C ASN A 62 1.88 -13.90 1.15
N GLY A 63 2.99 -13.64 0.45
CA GLY A 63 4.31 -14.04 0.88
C GLY A 63 4.80 -15.32 0.19
N GLN A 64 3.92 -16.03 -0.50
CA GLN A 64 4.26 -17.27 -1.19
C GLN A 64 3.66 -17.36 -2.58
N SER A 65 2.48 -16.85 -2.78
CA SER A 65 1.77 -16.95 -4.06
C SER A 65 0.88 -15.75 -4.29
N TYR A 66 0.51 -15.56 -5.55
CA TYR A 66 -0.47 -14.55 -5.92
C TYR A 66 -1.88 -15.10 -5.76
N ARG A 67 -2.80 -14.21 -5.37
CA ARG A 67 -4.19 -14.53 -5.20
C ARG A 67 -5.02 -13.42 -5.82
N TRP A 68 -6.02 -13.78 -6.61
CA TRP A 68 -6.85 -12.79 -7.28
C TRP A 68 -7.83 -12.14 -6.31
N VAL A 69 -7.90 -10.81 -6.36
CA VAL A 69 -8.88 -10.02 -5.61
C VAL A 69 -9.82 -9.42 -6.65
N SER A 70 -11.08 -9.78 -6.59
CA SER A 70 -12.08 -9.32 -7.54
C SER A 70 -12.29 -7.81 -7.46
N GLY A 71 -12.57 -7.20 -8.60
CA GLY A 71 -12.90 -5.78 -8.64
C GLY A 71 -14.23 -5.48 -7.97
N SER A 72 -14.45 -4.21 -7.71
CA SER A 72 -15.68 -3.75 -7.06
C SER A 72 -16.02 -2.32 -7.44
N TRP A 73 -17.27 -1.95 -7.26
CA TRP A 73 -17.70 -0.57 -7.42
C TRP A 73 -17.40 0.20 -6.14
N ILE A 74 -16.74 1.35 -6.29
CA ILE A 74 -16.39 2.21 -5.15
C ILE A 74 -16.98 3.58 -5.37
N VAL A 75 -17.23 4.30 -4.27
CA VAL A 75 -17.85 5.62 -4.33
C VAL A 75 -16.88 6.62 -4.95
N GLN A 76 -17.37 7.41 -5.91
CA GLN A 76 -16.57 8.44 -6.55
C GLN A 76 -16.13 9.51 -5.54
N HIS A 77 -14.90 9.95 -5.63
CA HIS A 77 -14.35 11.01 -4.79
C HIS A 77 -14.28 12.32 -5.60
N GLY A 78 -15.37 13.07 -5.62
CA GLY A 78 -15.39 14.34 -6.32
C GLY A 78 -14.95 14.22 -7.77
N ARG A 79 -13.94 14.99 -8.17
CA ARG A 79 -13.39 14.94 -9.52
C ARG A 79 -12.13 14.08 -9.61
N ALA A 80 -11.79 13.40 -8.57
CA ALA A 80 -10.60 12.55 -8.57
C ALA A 80 -10.79 11.34 -9.46
N ARG A 81 -9.68 10.80 -9.96
CA ARG A 81 -9.66 9.62 -10.81
C ARG A 81 -9.09 8.45 -10.02
N TRP A 82 -9.72 7.31 -10.13
CA TRP A 82 -9.18 6.09 -9.50
C TRP A 82 -8.04 5.53 -10.33
N ILE A 83 -6.91 5.29 -9.67
CA ILE A 83 -5.75 4.62 -10.25
C ILE A 83 -5.73 3.21 -9.67
N ALA A 84 -5.85 2.22 -10.55
CA ALA A 84 -5.96 0.83 -10.13
C ALA A 84 -4.69 0.32 -9.46
N ASP A 85 -4.86 -0.63 -8.55
CA ASP A 85 -3.74 -1.37 -7.98
C ASP A 85 -2.92 -2.01 -9.10
N ALA A 86 -1.61 -1.99 -8.95
CA ALA A 86 -0.72 -2.49 -9.99
C ALA A 86 0.56 -3.05 -9.40
N TRP A 87 1.23 -3.90 -10.16
CA TRP A 87 2.57 -4.37 -9.87
C TRP A 87 3.51 -3.77 -10.89
N GLU A 88 4.59 -3.17 -10.43
CA GLU A 88 5.58 -2.52 -11.28
C GLU A 88 6.91 -3.23 -11.21
N PRO A 89 7.63 -3.35 -12.35
CA PRO A 89 8.99 -3.88 -12.33
C PRO A 89 9.90 -2.98 -11.50
N LEU A 90 10.75 -3.60 -10.68
CA LEU A 90 11.75 -2.92 -9.88
C LEU A 90 13.04 -3.72 -9.99
N GLY A 91 13.84 -3.45 -11.02
CA GLY A 91 14.98 -4.29 -11.34
C GLY A 91 14.53 -5.71 -11.68
N SER A 92 15.03 -6.69 -10.96
CA SER A 92 14.63 -8.08 -11.15
C SER A 92 13.43 -8.47 -10.29
N GLN A 93 12.89 -7.52 -9.55
CA GLN A 93 11.78 -7.74 -8.62
C GLN A 93 10.54 -7.01 -9.07
N TRP A 94 9.46 -7.14 -8.32
CA TRP A 94 8.18 -6.51 -8.58
C TRP A 94 7.68 -5.83 -7.32
N ARG A 95 7.19 -4.61 -7.48
CA ARG A 95 6.68 -3.80 -6.37
C ARG A 95 5.20 -3.57 -6.54
N TYR A 96 4.44 -3.78 -5.47
CA TYR A 96 3.01 -3.50 -5.45
C TYR A 96 2.77 -2.00 -5.25
N VAL A 97 1.90 -1.44 -6.08
CA VAL A 97 1.44 -0.05 -5.97
C VAL A 97 -0.04 -0.08 -5.65
N PRO A 98 -0.45 0.29 -4.43
CA PRO A 98 -1.86 0.27 -4.06
C PRO A 98 -2.69 1.22 -4.91
N GLY A 99 -3.93 0.82 -5.18
CA GLY A 99 -4.88 1.70 -5.83
C GLY A 99 -5.08 2.98 -5.02
N HIS A 100 -5.32 4.09 -5.72
CA HIS A 100 -5.44 5.38 -5.05
C HIS A 100 -6.17 6.39 -5.92
N TRP A 101 -6.57 7.50 -5.30
CA TRP A 101 -7.23 8.58 -6.00
C TRP A 101 -6.20 9.65 -6.40
N GLU A 102 -6.34 10.14 -7.63
CA GLU A 102 -5.55 11.26 -8.16
C GLU A 102 -6.46 12.36 -8.66
N ARG A 103 -6.01 13.56 -8.51
CA ARG A 103 -6.71 14.73 -9.06
C ARG A 103 -6.14 15.17 -10.39
#